data_8ba4f123c14a7b7259909044ce96cc8f
#
_entry.id   8ba4f123c14a7b7259909044ce96cc8f
#
_cell.length_a   1.000
_cell.length_b   1.000
_cell.length_c   1.000
_cell.angle_alpha   90.00
_cell.angle_beta   90.00
_cell.angle_gamma   90.00
#
_symmetry.space_group_name_H-M   'P 1'
#
loop_
_entity.id
_entity.type
_entity.pdbx_description
1 polymer ?
#
loop_
_entity_poly.entity_id
_entity_poly.type
_entity_poly.pdbx_seq_one_letter_code
_entity_poly.pdbx_strand_id
1 'polypeptide(L)'
;MKSLTKTLFTKQSGLVLVLLAASGSLSAAQIANNNITEAEIKAAQDAWGKALIQISDDYRSGGIDKASATATAVLDGAYGYHHGPVLFKPTLAGGEQTFRINQEGALAYFVGNNQAYPADTGFALKNWQSYNYDNAAVYINGDMALTMGKVHLTDRDNKQTTVDKTWGFKKGDDGKVRIVLHHSSLPYAG
;
A
#
# COMPACT_ATOMS: atom_id res chain seq x y z
N MET A 1 41.86 73.34 -66.12
CA MET A 1 42.46 73.05 -64.81
C MET A 1 41.45 72.28 -63.99
N LYS A 2 41.58 70.99 -63.90
CA LYS A 2 40.62 70.09 -63.17
C LYS A 2 41.40 69.36 -62.06
N SER A 3 41.07 69.68 -60.83
CA SER A 3 41.56 69.03 -59.63
C SER A 3 40.90 67.69 -59.44
N LEU A 4 41.70 66.60 -59.31
CA LEU A 4 41.22 65.26 -58.99
C LEU A 4 41.40 65.04 -57.50
N THR A 5 40.26 64.95 -56.82
CA THR A 5 40.21 64.54 -55.40
C THR A 5 40.19 63.01 -55.33
N LYS A 6 41.16 62.38 -54.75
CA LYS A 6 41.22 60.92 -54.44
C LYS A 6 40.48 60.65 -53.10
N THR A 7 39.41 59.91 -53.17
CA THR A 7 38.72 59.38 -51.98
C THR A 7 39.35 58.11 -51.57
N LEU A 8 39.90 58.02 -50.32
CA LEU A 8 40.40 56.85 -49.67
C LEU A 8 39.21 56.12 -49.06
N PHE A 9 38.99 54.86 -49.49
CA PHE A 9 38.10 53.92 -48.83
C PHE A 9 38.90 53.17 -47.74
N THR A 10 38.57 53.42 -46.49
CA THR A 10 39.03 52.59 -45.33
C THR A 10 38.09 51.46 -45.19
N LYS A 11 38.59 50.20 -45.34
CA LYS A 11 37.91 48.98 -44.98
C LYS A 11 37.99 48.84 -43.48
N GLN A 12 36.87 48.97 -42.80
CA GLN A 12 36.68 48.48 -41.40
C GLN A 12 36.36 47.05 -41.44
N SER A 13 37.32 46.20 -40.96
CA SER A 13 37.07 44.78 -40.67
C SER A 13 36.40 44.67 -39.31
N GLY A 14 35.08 44.47 -39.32
CA GLY A 14 34.34 44.16 -38.09
C GLY A 14 34.57 42.70 -37.66
N LEU A 15 35.23 42.56 -36.53
CA LEU A 15 35.41 41.26 -35.83
C LEU A 15 34.07 40.91 -35.15
N VAL A 16 33.31 40.00 -35.74
CA VAL A 16 32.09 39.46 -35.10
C VAL A 16 32.54 38.40 -34.07
N LEU A 17 32.48 38.79 -32.81
CA LEU A 17 32.68 37.87 -31.69
C LEU A 17 31.39 37.02 -31.49
N VAL A 18 31.37 35.80 -31.97
CA VAL A 18 30.28 34.84 -31.69
C VAL A 18 30.51 34.28 -30.30
N LEU A 19 29.75 34.79 -29.32
CA LEU A 19 29.64 34.18 -28.00
C LEU A 19 28.78 32.92 -28.14
N LEU A 20 29.41 31.74 -28.17
CA LEU A 20 28.75 30.46 -27.94
C LEU A 20 28.35 30.42 -26.47
N ALA A 21 27.08 30.71 -26.18
CA ALA A 21 26.50 30.37 -24.88
C ALA A 21 26.35 28.82 -24.77
N ALA A 22 27.28 28.21 -24.11
CA ALA A 22 27.13 26.80 -23.69
C ALA A 22 26.02 26.73 -22.65
N SER A 23 24.78 26.45 -23.10
CA SER A 23 23.67 26.07 -22.23
C SER A 23 23.96 24.65 -21.68
N GLY A 24 24.71 24.59 -20.59
CA GLY A 24 24.86 23.37 -19.81
C GLY A 24 23.48 22.99 -19.23
N SER A 25 22.85 21.97 -19.78
CA SER A 25 21.68 21.36 -19.17
C SER A 25 22.11 20.78 -17.82
N LEU A 26 21.77 21.45 -16.73
CA LEU A 26 21.87 20.88 -15.38
C LEU A 26 20.91 19.70 -15.34
N SER A 27 21.44 18.48 -15.54
CA SER A 27 20.69 17.26 -15.29
C SER A 27 20.41 17.20 -13.78
N ALA A 28 19.13 17.29 -13.41
CA ALA A 28 18.75 17.11 -12.02
C ALA A 28 19.18 15.73 -11.56
N ALA A 29 19.79 15.65 -10.38
CA ALA A 29 20.18 14.37 -9.79
C ALA A 29 18.96 13.46 -9.64
N GLN A 30 19.06 12.21 -10.09
CA GLN A 30 18.04 11.20 -9.81
C GLN A 30 18.17 10.81 -8.34
N ILE A 31 17.10 11.07 -7.58
CA ILE A 31 17.01 10.69 -6.17
C ILE A 31 16.11 9.44 -6.10
N ALA A 32 16.69 8.29 -5.72
CA ALA A 32 15.93 7.11 -5.34
C ALA A 32 15.60 7.22 -3.84
N ASN A 33 14.33 7.18 -3.50
CA ASN A 33 13.86 7.20 -2.10
C ASN A 33 12.83 6.09 -1.90
N ASN A 34 13.21 5.05 -1.17
CA ASN A 34 12.35 3.91 -0.84
C ASN A 34 11.63 4.09 0.50
N ASN A 35 11.71 5.26 1.14
CA ASN A 35 10.99 5.49 2.38
C ASN A 35 9.47 5.36 2.15
N ILE A 36 8.80 4.69 3.09
CA ILE A 36 7.35 4.65 3.12
C ILE A 36 6.81 5.99 3.64
N THR A 37 5.70 6.43 3.10
CA THR A 37 5.05 7.69 3.49
C THR A 37 3.74 7.44 4.25
N GLU A 38 3.29 8.41 5.03
CA GLU A 38 1.98 8.35 5.70
C GLU A 38 0.83 8.16 4.71
N ALA A 39 0.89 8.81 3.54
CA ALA A 39 -0.12 8.66 2.50
C ALA A 39 -0.19 7.21 1.96
N GLU A 40 0.96 6.54 1.80
CA GLU A 40 1.02 5.14 1.36
C GLU A 40 0.48 4.19 2.44
N ILE A 41 0.75 4.47 3.72
CA ILE A 41 0.20 3.71 4.85
C ILE A 41 -1.33 3.82 4.85
N LYS A 42 -1.85 5.05 4.76
CA LYS A 42 -3.28 5.31 4.69
C LYS A 42 -3.92 4.59 3.50
N ALA A 43 -3.30 4.67 2.32
CA ALA A 43 -3.77 3.98 1.13
C ALA A 43 -3.82 2.46 1.31
N ALA A 44 -2.83 1.86 1.99
CA ALA A 44 -2.80 0.43 2.28
C ALA A 44 -3.92 0.02 3.28
N GLN A 45 -4.17 0.83 4.31
CA GLN A 45 -5.26 0.62 5.26
C GLN A 45 -6.64 0.75 4.57
N ASP A 46 -6.82 1.77 3.73
CA ASP A 46 -8.04 1.98 2.94
C ASP A 46 -8.28 0.81 1.96
N ALA A 47 -7.22 0.35 1.28
CA ALA A 47 -7.31 -0.79 0.37
C ALA A 47 -7.71 -2.08 1.11
N TRP A 48 -7.16 -2.32 2.30
CA TRP A 48 -7.52 -3.47 3.12
C TRP A 48 -9.00 -3.46 3.52
N GLY A 49 -9.51 -2.34 3.99
CA GLY A 49 -10.91 -2.22 4.39
C GLY A 49 -11.88 -2.40 3.21
N LYS A 50 -11.58 -1.78 2.06
CA LYS A 50 -12.34 -1.96 0.82
C LYS A 50 -12.34 -3.41 0.36
N ALA A 51 -11.20 -4.08 0.43
CA ALA A 51 -11.06 -5.49 0.06
C ALA A 51 -11.91 -6.40 0.96
N LEU A 52 -11.93 -6.16 2.28
CA LEU A 52 -12.76 -6.92 3.20
C LEU A 52 -14.24 -6.83 2.86
N ILE A 53 -14.73 -5.63 2.52
CA ILE A 53 -16.12 -5.41 2.10
C ILE A 53 -16.38 -6.06 0.74
N GLN A 54 -15.45 -5.95 -0.21
CA GLN A 54 -15.59 -6.59 -1.53
C GLN A 54 -15.70 -8.10 -1.42
N ILE A 55 -14.89 -8.75 -0.57
CA ILE A 55 -14.98 -10.21 -0.33
C ILE A 55 -16.36 -10.57 0.24
N SER A 56 -16.88 -9.76 1.18
CA SER A 56 -18.22 -9.94 1.75
C SER A 56 -19.32 -9.84 0.69
N ASP A 57 -19.23 -8.87 -0.21
CA ASP A 57 -20.16 -8.67 -1.31
C ASP A 57 -20.08 -9.76 -2.38
N ASP A 58 -18.87 -10.22 -2.69
CA ASP A 58 -18.62 -11.31 -3.63
C ASP A 58 -19.19 -12.63 -3.10
N TYR A 59 -19.06 -12.88 -1.79
CA TYR A 59 -19.71 -14.03 -1.16
C TYR A 59 -21.23 -13.99 -1.33
N ARG A 60 -21.87 -12.84 -1.08
CA ARG A 60 -23.32 -12.68 -1.22
C ARG A 60 -23.80 -12.85 -2.67
N SER A 61 -23.04 -12.39 -3.64
CA SER A 61 -23.44 -12.36 -5.05
C SER A 61 -23.02 -13.59 -5.85
N GLY A 62 -21.99 -14.30 -5.42
CA GLY A 62 -21.38 -15.41 -6.19
C GLY A 62 -20.85 -16.57 -5.34
N GLY A 63 -21.17 -16.56 -4.03
CA GLY A 63 -20.78 -17.65 -3.13
C GLY A 63 -19.28 -17.73 -2.83
N ILE A 64 -18.91 -18.89 -2.29
CA ILE A 64 -17.55 -19.12 -1.76
C ILE A 64 -16.47 -19.01 -2.84
N ASP A 65 -16.72 -19.47 -4.04
CA ASP A 65 -15.71 -19.48 -5.11
C ASP A 65 -15.32 -18.05 -5.50
N LYS A 66 -16.32 -17.16 -5.66
CA LYS A 66 -16.07 -15.75 -5.97
C LYS A 66 -15.34 -15.04 -4.84
N ALA A 67 -15.78 -15.24 -3.59
CA ALA A 67 -15.13 -14.68 -2.42
C ALA A 67 -13.68 -15.14 -2.28
N SER A 68 -13.42 -16.44 -2.50
CA SER A 68 -12.08 -17.02 -2.42
C SER A 68 -11.16 -16.46 -3.51
N ALA A 69 -11.65 -16.27 -4.73
CA ALA A 69 -10.88 -15.68 -5.82
C ALA A 69 -10.44 -14.24 -5.46
N THR A 70 -11.38 -13.43 -4.95
CA THR A 70 -11.08 -12.07 -4.50
C THR A 70 -10.13 -12.04 -3.31
N ALA A 71 -10.35 -12.89 -2.30
CA ALA A 71 -9.46 -12.97 -1.13
C ALA A 71 -8.04 -13.41 -1.51
N THR A 72 -7.89 -14.35 -2.44
CA THR A 72 -6.58 -14.77 -2.96
C THR A 72 -5.86 -13.60 -3.64
N ALA A 73 -6.53 -12.88 -4.53
CA ALA A 73 -5.95 -11.72 -5.21
C ALA A 73 -5.53 -10.62 -4.21
N VAL A 74 -6.31 -10.40 -3.15
CA VAL A 74 -5.96 -9.45 -2.08
C VAL A 74 -4.73 -9.92 -1.30
N LEU A 75 -4.64 -11.19 -0.95
CA LEU A 75 -3.47 -11.74 -0.26
C LEU A 75 -2.21 -11.65 -1.12
N ASP A 76 -2.31 -11.94 -2.41
CA ASP A 76 -1.21 -11.82 -3.38
C ASP A 76 -0.71 -10.38 -3.51
N GLY A 77 -1.62 -9.41 -3.55
CA GLY A 77 -1.28 -8.02 -3.80
C GLY A 77 -0.90 -7.21 -2.57
N ALA A 78 -1.62 -7.41 -1.47
CA ALA A 78 -1.53 -6.55 -0.28
C ALA A 78 -0.68 -7.14 0.85
N TYR A 79 -0.37 -8.45 0.83
CA TYR A 79 0.41 -9.11 1.86
C TYR A 79 1.78 -9.54 1.35
N GLY A 80 2.74 -9.62 2.28
CA GLY A 80 4.13 -9.95 1.96
C GLY A 80 4.46 -11.45 1.89
N TYR A 81 3.49 -12.36 1.75
CA TYR A 81 3.72 -13.82 1.78
C TYR A 81 4.71 -14.33 0.73
N HIS A 82 4.85 -13.64 -0.41
CA HIS A 82 5.84 -13.96 -1.43
C HIS A 82 7.28 -13.61 -1.02
N HIS A 83 7.45 -12.81 0.03
CA HIS A 83 8.76 -12.38 0.53
C HIS A 83 9.16 -13.10 1.83
N GLY A 84 8.26 -13.88 2.41
CA GLY A 84 8.50 -14.60 3.65
C GLY A 84 7.23 -14.73 4.51
N PRO A 85 7.34 -15.18 5.76
CA PRO A 85 6.19 -15.29 6.65
C PRO A 85 5.63 -13.90 6.98
N VAL A 86 4.31 -13.78 6.96
CA VAL A 86 3.60 -12.63 7.52
C VAL A 86 3.25 -12.92 8.97
N LEU A 87 3.53 -11.98 9.86
CA LEU A 87 3.24 -12.09 11.28
C LEU A 87 1.74 -11.84 11.52
N PHE A 88 0.91 -12.80 11.14
CA PHE A 88 -0.53 -12.63 11.21
C PHE A 88 -1.13 -13.41 12.40
N LYS A 89 -1.69 -12.64 13.35
CA LYS A 89 -2.56 -13.12 14.42
C LYS A 89 -3.98 -12.57 14.17
N PRO A 90 -4.89 -13.39 13.63
CA PRO A 90 -6.28 -12.99 13.38
C PRO A 90 -7.06 -12.72 14.67
N THR A 91 -8.16 -11.95 14.56
CA THR A 91 -9.03 -11.59 15.71
C THR A 91 -9.59 -12.82 16.42
N LEU A 92 -10.13 -13.77 15.65
CA LEU A 92 -10.90 -14.90 16.18
C LEU A 92 -10.12 -16.23 16.17
N ALA A 93 -8.85 -16.22 15.74
CA ALA A 93 -8.02 -17.42 15.77
C ALA A 93 -7.50 -17.70 17.19
N GLY A 94 -7.44 -18.97 17.55
CA GLY A 94 -6.98 -19.43 18.85
C GLY A 94 -6.40 -20.85 18.81
N GLY A 95 -5.95 -21.35 19.96
CA GLY A 95 -5.36 -22.68 20.10
C GLY A 95 -4.06 -22.82 19.30
N GLU A 96 -3.80 -24.01 18.79
CA GLU A 96 -2.58 -24.32 18.02
C GLU A 96 -2.50 -23.53 16.70
N GLN A 97 -3.64 -23.11 16.14
CA GLN A 97 -3.73 -22.37 14.88
C GLN A 97 -3.94 -20.87 15.10
N THR A 98 -3.41 -20.29 16.19
CA THR A 98 -3.51 -18.88 16.50
C THR A 98 -2.83 -18.00 15.45
N PHE A 99 -1.72 -18.42 14.87
CA PHE A 99 -0.92 -17.64 13.93
C PHE A 99 -1.04 -18.18 12.50
N ARG A 100 -1.19 -17.28 11.54
CA ARG A 100 -1.34 -17.58 10.11
C ARG A 100 -0.11 -17.09 9.35
N ILE A 101 1.02 -17.78 9.49
CA ILE A 101 2.31 -17.37 8.94
C ILE A 101 2.45 -17.63 7.43
N ASN A 102 1.51 -18.37 6.84
CA ASN A 102 1.45 -18.65 5.40
C ASN A 102 0.12 -18.19 4.80
N GLN A 103 0.10 -18.06 3.49
CA GLN A 103 -1.04 -17.55 2.74
C GLN A 103 -2.27 -18.46 2.83
N GLU A 104 -2.09 -19.76 2.85
CA GLU A 104 -3.18 -20.74 3.00
C GLU A 104 -3.96 -20.52 4.29
N GLY A 105 -3.25 -20.41 5.43
CA GLY A 105 -3.87 -20.15 6.72
C GLY A 105 -4.55 -18.78 6.79
N ALA A 106 -4.01 -17.77 6.10
CA ALA A 106 -4.65 -16.46 5.99
C ALA A 106 -5.93 -16.52 5.13
N LEU A 107 -5.91 -17.23 4.00
CA LEU A 107 -7.07 -17.44 3.15
C LEU A 107 -8.17 -18.16 3.90
N ALA A 108 -7.83 -19.26 4.61
CA ALA A 108 -8.77 -20.01 5.44
C ALA A 108 -9.44 -19.11 6.49
N TYR A 109 -8.68 -18.23 7.16
CA TYR A 109 -9.27 -17.29 8.11
C TYR A 109 -10.26 -16.32 7.45
N PHE A 110 -9.94 -15.78 6.28
CA PHE A 110 -10.81 -14.81 5.62
C PHE A 110 -12.06 -15.43 5.01
N VAL A 111 -11.98 -16.62 4.42
CA VAL A 111 -13.11 -17.19 3.67
C VAL A 111 -13.56 -18.57 4.15
N GLY A 112 -12.91 -19.16 5.16
CA GLY A 112 -13.26 -20.50 5.65
C GLY A 112 -13.01 -21.59 4.60
N ASN A 113 -13.85 -22.63 4.66
CA ASN A 113 -13.91 -23.72 3.68
C ASN A 113 -12.55 -24.45 3.44
N ASN A 114 -11.73 -24.59 4.49
CA ASN A 114 -10.47 -25.29 4.43
C ASN A 114 -10.41 -26.36 5.54
N GLN A 115 -10.26 -27.63 5.17
CA GLN A 115 -10.23 -28.76 6.11
C GLN A 115 -9.03 -28.73 7.06
N ALA A 116 -7.93 -28.09 6.65
CA ALA A 116 -6.76 -27.91 7.52
C ALA A 116 -7.00 -26.85 8.62
N TYR A 117 -8.04 -26.01 8.47
CA TYR A 117 -8.42 -24.96 9.41
C TYR A 117 -9.91 -25.03 9.75
N PRO A 118 -10.37 -26.14 10.40
CA PRO A 118 -11.80 -26.41 10.55
C PRO A 118 -12.56 -25.42 11.45
N ALA A 119 -11.86 -24.66 12.28
CA ALA A 119 -12.46 -23.63 13.13
C ALA A 119 -12.73 -22.30 12.39
N ASP A 120 -12.18 -22.12 11.19
CA ASP A 120 -12.35 -20.88 10.43
C ASP A 120 -13.67 -20.89 9.67
N THR A 121 -14.52 -19.90 9.96
CA THR A 121 -15.84 -19.75 9.34
C THR A 121 -15.89 -18.59 8.32
N GLY A 122 -14.74 -17.98 8.03
CA GLY A 122 -14.64 -16.86 7.10
C GLY A 122 -14.96 -15.51 7.75
N PHE A 123 -13.94 -14.85 8.28
CA PHE A 123 -14.11 -13.52 8.89
C PHE A 123 -14.63 -12.50 7.88
N ALA A 124 -14.18 -12.57 6.61
CA ALA A 124 -14.62 -11.66 5.56
C ALA A 124 -16.04 -11.93 5.07
N LEU A 125 -16.63 -13.09 5.41
CA LEU A 125 -17.97 -13.47 4.98
C LEU A 125 -19.11 -12.98 5.91
N LYS A 126 -18.77 -12.18 6.93
CA LYS A 126 -19.71 -11.74 7.98
C LYS A 126 -20.57 -10.53 7.57
N ASN A 127 -20.96 -10.42 6.31
CA ASN A 127 -21.84 -9.35 5.78
C ASN A 127 -21.34 -7.92 6.05
N TRP A 128 -20.04 -7.70 6.05
CA TRP A 128 -19.47 -6.36 6.25
C TRP A 128 -19.95 -5.40 5.16
N GLN A 129 -20.39 -4.19 5.54
CA GLN A 129 -20.84 -3.14 4.62
C GLN A 129 -19.99 -1.86 4.70
N SER A 130 -19.38 -1.59 5.85
CA SER A 130 -18.53 -0.41 6.02
C SER A 130 -17.43 -0.65 7.04
N TYR A 131 -16.40 0.16 6.96
CA TYR A 131 -15.29 0.16 7.90
C TYR A 131 -14.83 1.58 8.18
N ASN A 132 -14.24 1.76 9.33
CA ASN A 132 -13.46 2.93 9.69
C ASN A 132 -12.27 2.48 10.53
N TYR A 133 -11.21 3.27 10.58
CA TYR A 133 -10.06 3.00 11.44
C TYR A 133 -9.53 4.29 12.05
N ASP A 134 -9.03 4.15 13.28
CA ASP A 134 -8.37 5.21 14.04
C ASP A 134 -6.99 4.74 14.45
N ASN A 135 -5.94 5.38 13.92
CA ASN A 135 -4.58 5.12 14.36
C ASN A 135 -4.30 5.91 15.65
N ALA A 136 -3.98 5.20 16.72
CA ALA A 136 -3.48 5.83 17.95
C ALA A 136 -2.05 6.35 17.76
N ALA A 137 -1.24 5.63 16.98
CA ALA A 137 0.11 6.03 16.61
C ALA A 137 0.56 5.37 15.30
N VAL A 138 1.47 6.06 14.60
CA VAL A 138 2.18 5.58 13.42
C VAL A 138 3.67 5.80 13.65
N TYR A 139 4.47 4.75 13.43
CA TYR A 139 5.93 4.80 13.48
C TYR A 139 6.49 4.46 12.11
N ILE A 140 7.31 5.35 11.54
CA ILE A 140 7.92 5.18 10.22
C ILE A 140 9.45 5.15 10.37
N ASN A 141 10.09 4.16 9.75
CA ASN A 141 11.54 4.05 9.69
C ASN A 141 11.97 3.46 8.32
N GLY A 142 12.47 4.32 7.46
CA GLY A 142 12.86 3.93 6.11
C GLY A 142 11.70 3.35 5.31
N ASP A 143 11.86 2.12 4.83
CA ASP A 143 10.87 1.39 4.05
C ASP A 143 9.84 0.61 4.90
N MET A 144 9.90 0.76 6.23
CA MET A 144 9.02 0.08 7.19
C MET A 144 8.13 1.08 7.93
N ALA A 145 6.89 0.67 8.21
CA ALA A 145 6.00 1.39 9.10
C ALA A 145 5.22 0.45 10.01
N LEU A 146 4.95 0.90 11.22
CA LEU A 146 4.08 0.22 12.19
C LEU A 146 2.93 1.16 12.55
N THR A 147 1.73 0.62 12.67
CA THR A 147 0.58 1.36 13.16
C THR A 147 -0.10 0.60 14.29
N MET A 148 -0.68 1.32 15.22
CA MET A 148 -1.50 0.75 16.29
C MET A 148 -2.75 1.61 16.45
N GLY A 149 -3.90 0.96 16.62
CA GLY A 149 -5.17 1.65 16.76
C GLY A 149 -6.36 0.71 16.77
N LYS A 150 -7.48 1.18 16.26
CA LYS A 150 -8.73 0.41 16.18
C LYS A 150 -9.25 0.34 14.75
N VAL A 151 -9.95 -0.75 14.44
CA VAL A 151 -10.79 -0.87 13.24
C VAL A 151 -12.21 -1.13 13.69
N HIS A 152 -13.14 -0.36 13.15
CA HIS A 152 -14.56 -0.47 13.35
C HIS A 152 -15.20 -1.03 12.08
N LEU A 153 -15.81 -2.18 12.20
CA LEU A 153 -16.49 -2.86 11.11
C LEU A 153 -17.98 -2.84 11.39
N THR A 154 -18.78 -2.45 10.41
CA THR A 154 -20.26 -2.48 10.51
C THR A 154 -20.79 -3.48 9.50
N ASP A 155 -21.63 -4.40 9.95
CA ASP A 155 -22.32 -5.34 9.08
C ASP A 155 -23.63 -4.75 8.53
N ARG A 156 -24.33 -5.51 7.67
CA ARG A 156 -25.57 -5.07 7.04
C ARG A 156 -26.77 -4.97 7.97
N ASP A 157 -26.67 -5.54 9.17
CA ASP A 157 -27.64 -5.39 10.24
C ASP A 157 -27.33 -4.17 11.14
N ASN A 158 -26.37 -3.31 10.71
CA ASN A 158 -25.87 -2.15 11.44
C ASN A 158 -25.20 -2.49 12.78
N LYS A 159 -24.81 -3.75 12.98
CA LYS A 159 -24.05 -4.15 14.16
C LYS A 159 -22.58 -3.80 13.96
N GLN A 160 -22.03 -3.06 14.92
CA GLN A 160 -20.62 -2.70 14.90
C GLN A 160 -19.76 -3.72 15.67
N THR A 161 -18.63 -4.07 15.07
CA THR A 161 -17.55 -4.84 15.72
C THR A 161 -16.30 -4.00 15.71
N THR A 162 -15.76 -3.70 16.89
CA THR A 162 -14.48 -3.00 17.04
C THR A 162 -13.40 -4.00 17.39
N VAL A 163 -12.24 -3.85 16.75
CA VAL A 163 -11.05 -4.66 17.03
C VAL A 163 -9.85 -3.77 17.29
N ASP A 164 -8.99 -4.17 18.22
CA ASP A 164 -7.66 -3.60 18.37
C ASP A 164 -6.80 -4.11 17.20
N LYS A 165 -6.05 -3.23 16.59
CA LYS A 165 -5.32 -3.51 15.37
C LYS A 165 -3.90 -2.97 15.41
N THR A 166 -2.95 -3.84 15.08
CA THR A 166 -1.57 -3.47 14.80
C THR A 166 -1.21 -3.95 13.39
N TRP A 167 -0.71 -3.05 12.56
CA TRP A 167 -0.15 -3.39 11.26
C TRP A 167 1.34 -3.07 11.19
N GLY A 168 2.08 -3.91 10.49
CA GLY A 168 3.40 -3.61 9.97
C GLY A 168 3.35 -3.62 8.45
N PHE A 169 3.88 -2.56 7.86
CA PHE A 169 3.98 -2.39 6.41
C PHE A 169 5.44 -2.37 5.99
N LYS A 170 5.72 -2.93 4.81
CA LYS A 170 7.01 -2.81 4.15
C LYS A 170 6.82 -2.37 2.71
N LYS A 171 7.58 -1.36 2.30
CA LYS A 171 7.68 -0.94 0.91
C LYS A 171 8.80 -1.74 0.25
N GLY A 172 8.45 -2.49 -0.80
CA GLY A 172 9.40 -3.28 -1.56
C GLY A 172 10.17 -2.42 -2.59
N ASP A 173 11.18 -3.01 -3.21
CA ASP A 173 11.96 -2.38 -4.30
C ASP A 173 11.10 -2.09 -5.54
N ASP A 174 9.97 -2.79 -5.68
CA ASP A 174 8.94 -2.54 -6.69
C ASP A 174 8.02 -1.34 -6.35
N GLY A 175 8.29 -0.63 -5.26
CA GLY A 175 7.53 0.51 -4.78
C GLY A 175 6.19 0.15 -4.12
N LYS A 176 5.81 -1.13 -4.04
CA LYS A 176 4.54 -1.55 -3.45
C LYS A 176 4.65 -1.71 -1.94
N VAL A 177 3.65 -1.19 -1.23
CA VAL A 177 3.51 -1.36 0.21
C VAL A 177 2.71 -2.64 0.48
N ARG A 178 3.28 -3.53 1.31
CA ARG A 178 2.66 -4.79 1.69
C ARG A 178 2.60 -4.94 3.20
N ILE A 179 1.56 -5.63 3.66
CA ILE A 179 1.38 -5.99 5.07
C ILE A 179 2.33 -7.15 5.40
N VAL A 180 3.20 -6.95 6.37
CA VAL A 180 4.13 -7.97 6.90
C VAL A 180 3.81 -8.33 8.35
N LEU A 181 3.02 -7.51 9.04
CA LEU A 181 2.45 -7.78 10.36
C LEU A 181 0.98 -7.39 10.36
N HIS A 182 0.11 -8.26 10.85
CA HIS A 182 -1.31 -8.04 11.00
C HIS A 182 -1.77 -8.70 12.31
N HIS A 183 -1.79 -7.94 13.37
CA HIS A 183 -2.34 -8.41 14.65
C HIS A 183 -3.70 -7.78 14.88
N SER A 184 -4.64 -8.60 15.29
CA SER A 184 -5.98 -8.16 15.65
C SER A 184 -6.51 -8.94 16.84
N SER A 185 -7.19 -8.24 17.75
CA SER A 185 -7.87 -8.83 18.90
C SER A 185 -9.18 -8.09 19.18
N LEU A 186 -10.09 -8.74 19.88
CA LEU A 186 -11.20 -8.02 20.51
C LEU A 186 -10.64 -7.18 21.66
N PRO A 187 -11.20 -5.99 21.92
CA PRO A 187 -10.87 -5.24 23.12
C PRO A 187 -11.12 -6.06 24.37
N TYR A 188 -10.23 -5.97 25.33
CA TYR A 188 -10.43 -6.61 26.62
C TYR A 188 -11.64 -5.98 27.33
N ALA A 189 -12.57 -6.83 27.79
CA ALA A 189 -13.84 -6.36 28.39
C ALA A 189 -13.87 -6.49 29.93
N GLY A 190 -12.75 -6.92 30.60
CA GLY A 190 -12.70 -7.11 32.05
C GLY A 190 -13.15 -8.48 32.49
#